data_0afcf6e0244d2f6eed812e3160a42a98
#
_entry.id   0afcf6e0244d2f6eed812e3160a42a98
#
_cell.length_a   1.000
_cell.length_b   1.000
_cell.length_c   1.000
_cell.angle_alpha   90.00
_cell.angle_beta   90.00
_cell.angle_gamma   90.00
#
_symmetry.space_group_name_H-M   'P 1'
#
loop_
_entity.id
_entity.type
_entity.pdbx_description
1 polymer ?
#
loop_
_entity_poly.entity_id
_entity_poly.type
_entity_poly.pdbx_seq_one_letter_code
_entity_poly.pdbx_strand_id
1 'polypeptide(L)'
;MKKIVSYVVFVLFSGSVAIAQQEYQKPALEHRDSWSMVMIPDIQNYVKWGRNQPILDLMMRWIDENIDTLNIKLVVCVGDLVQNNEKITNDYDGNQTTQQQWEAASRAFGILDGKLPYIAASGNHDYSIDRHGNRTSRYAEFFTAERNHLIQKFLVQNSTNEQGRPTLENSALEMKGLHGRDYLFITTEFAPRDTVITWAKGVVAMEQYKDHRVVLITHSYLNAKDHYISGEPSWIYWEPYNIANQIQKSAKVKLPNANSGEQIWKTLVQPASNIELVLAGHVPGEGYRADKNSASRTVHQMLFDAQSMGGGHRNGNGGDGWLRLLEFFPDGQTVKVKTFSPLFAISPTSQPNAWKNDSRNEFTLKFD
;
A
#
# COMPACT_ATOMS: atom_id res chain seq x y z
N MET A 1 -47.07 64.18 30.71
CA MET A 1 -46.38 63.43 29.63
C MET A 1 -45.77 62.19 30.22
N LYS A 2 -46.39 61.00 30.01
CA LYS A 2 -45.89 59.71 30.49
C LYS A 2 -45.05 59.10 29.36
N LYS A 3 -43.75 58.83 29.64
CA LYS A 3 -42.86 58.14 28.72
C LYS A 3 -43.11 56.62 28.87
N ILE A 4 -43.54 55.99 27.78
CA ILE A 4 -43.63 54.53 27.63
C ILE A 4 -42.24 54.04 27.19
N VAL A 5 -41.60 53.19 28.00
CA VAL A 5 -40.37 52.50 27.64
C VAL A 5 -40.75 51.09 27.18
N SER A 6 -40.59 50.83 25.87
CA SER A 6 -40.78 49.49 25.31
C SER A 6 -39.50 48.68 25.45
N TYR A 7 -39.56 47.58 26.17
CA TYR A 7 -38.50 46.59 26.20
C TYR A 7 -38.66 45.59 25.03
N VAL A 8 -37.68 45.52 24.15
CA VAL A 8 -37.60 44.49 23.13
C VAL A 8 -36.78 43.33 23.70
N VAL A 9 -37.42 42.21 23.94
CA VAL A 9 -36.76 40.96 24.41
C VAL A 9 -36.28 40.22 23.15
N PHE A 10 -34.95 40.15 22.94
CA PHE A 10 -34.37 39.30 21.95
C PHE A 10 -34.26 37.86 22.53
N VAL A 11 -35.08 36.95 22.00
CA VAL A 11 -34.93 35.50 22.27
C VAL A 11 -33.93 34.94 21.30
N LEU A 12 -32.71 34.68 21.77
CA LEU A 12 -31.70 33.94 21.02
C LEU A 12 -32.05 32.44 21.01
N PHE A 13 -32.58 31.96 19.90
CA PHE A 13 -32.67 30.52 19.67
C PHE A 13 -31.25 29.99 19.33
N SER A 14 -30.55 29.42 20.31
CA SER A 14 -29.38 28.58 20.08
C SER A 14 -29.84 27.22 19.57
N GLY A 15 -29.96 27.09 18.26
CA GLY A 15 -30.14 25.79 17.60
C GLY A 15 -28.86 24.97 17.78
N SER A 16 -28.85 24.04 18.71
CA SER A 16 -27.83 22.99 18.77
C SER A 16 -28.01 22.09 17.55
N VAL A 17 -27.15 22.22 16.55
CA VAL A 17 -27.01 21.21 15.50
C VAL A 17 -26.41 19.99 16.16
N ALA A 18 -27.25 19.03 16.52
CA ALA A 18 -26.79 17.70 16.90
C ALA A 18 -26.18 17.07 15.62
N ILE A 19 -24.86 17.07 15.53
CA ILE A 19 -24.17 16.24 14.55
C ILE A 19 -24.48 14.81 15.00
N ALA A 20 -25.32 14.11 14.25
CA ALA A 20 -25.59 12.71 14.49
C ALA A 20 -24.23 11.98 14.41
N GLN A 21 -23.74 11.48 15.51
CA GLN A 21 -22.52 10.67 15.57
C GLN A 21 -22.85 9.39 14.79
N GLN A 22 -22.10 9.15 13.71
CA GLN A 22 -22.31 7.97 12.87
C GLN A 22 -22.09 6.73 13.73
N GLU A 23 -23.10 5.86 13.78
CA GLU A 23 -22.99 4.61 14.54
C GLU A 23 -21.92 3.72 13.92
N TYR A 24 -21.00 3.20 14.74
CA TYR A 24 -19.94 2.30 14.30
C TYR A 24 -20.54 1.04 13.68
N GLN A 25 -20.13 0.75 12.46
CA GLN A 25 -20.46 -0.49 11.78
C GLN A 25 -19.20 -1.35 11.65
N LYS A 26 -19.30 -2.62 12.07
CA LYS A 26 -18.21 -3.58 11.84
C LYS A 26 -18.00 -3.75 10.34
N PRO A 27 -16.74 -3.96 9.90
CA PRO A 27 -16.47 -4.35 8.53
C PRO A 27 -17.27 -5.58 8.12
N ALA A 28 -17.97 -5.47 7.00
CA ALA A 28 -18.74 -6.54 6.39
C ALA A 28 -18.69 -6.37 4.87
N LEU A 29 -18.85 -7.47 4.14
CA LEU A 29 -19.01 -7.44 2.70
C LEU A 29 -20.37 -6.78 2.36
N GLU A 30 -20.39 -5.90 1.37
CA GLU A 30 -21.64 -5.34 0.83
C GLU A 30 -22.44 -6.41 0.08
N HIS A 31 -21.71 -7.31 -0.59
CA HIS A 31 -22.31 -8.44 -1.27
C HIS A 31 -21.73 -9.76 -0.68
N ARG A 32 -22.59 -10.60 -0.08
CA ARG A 32 -22.18 -11.82 0.66
C ARG A 32 -21.24 -12.76 -0.12
N ASP A 33 -21.38 -12.78 -1.45
CA ASP A 33 -20.58 -13.65 -2.31
C ASP A 33 -19.31 -12.95 -2.86
N SER A 34 -19.02 -11.71 -2.43
CA SER A 34 -17.77 -11.01 -2.75
C SER A 34 -16.55 -11.71 -2.18
N TRP A 35 -15.39 -11.46 -2.76
CA TRP A 35 -14.11 -11.71 -2.10
C TRP A 35 -13.38 -10.39 -1.86
N SER A 36 -12.46 -10.37 -0.92
CA SER A 36 -11.73 -9.15 -0.62
C SER A 36 -10.21 -9.32 -0.65
N MET A 37 -9.54 -8.20 -0.90
CA MET A 37 -8.11 -8.01 -0.76
C MET A 37 -7.86 -6.90 0.27
N VAL A 38 -6.88 -7.09 1.15
CA VAL A 38 -6.45 -6.07 2.10
C VAL A 38 -5.17 -5.43 1.59
N MET A 39 -5.18 -4.09 1.45
CA MET A 39 -3.98 -3.31 1.14
C MET A 39 -3.48 -2.64 2.41
N ILE A 40 -2.25 -2.96 2.79
CA ILE A 40 -1.51 -2.39 3.91
C ILE A 40 -0.58 -1.31 3.36
N PRO A 41 -0.62 -0.09 3.91
CA PRO A 41 0.31 0.98 3.51
C PRO A 41 1.72 0.72 4.02
N ASP A 42 2.59 1.71 3.86
CA ASP A 42 3.98 1.73 4.33
C ASP A 42 4.05 1.51 5.84
N ILE A 43 4.81 0.50 6.28
CA ILE A 43 4.82 0.05 7.68
C ILE A 43 6.08 0.43 8.47
N GLN A 44 7.04 1.10 7.86
CA GLN A 44 8.32 1.42 8.51
C GLN A 44 8.18 2.19 9.82
N ASN A 45 7.16 3.05 9.95
CA ASN A 45 6.92 3.82 11.17
C ASN A 45 6.31 3.00 12.32
N TYR A 46 5.76 1.81 12.03
CA TYR A 46 5.39 0.85 13.07
C TYR A 46 6.61 0.10 13.59
N VAL A 47 7.47 -0.38 12.71
CA VAL A 47 8.57 -1.29 13.10
C VAL A 47 9.76 -0.58 13.71
N LYS A 48 10.04 0.68 13.33
CA LYS A 48 11.20 1.43 13.84
C LYS A 48 11.06 1.87 15.30
N TRP A 49 9.84 1.91 15.84
CA TRP A 49 9.57 2.23 17.23
C TRP A 49 8.96 1.03 17.94
N GLY A 50 9.64 0.49 18.97
CA GLY A 50 9.12 -0.65 19.74
C GLY A 50 7.71 -0.40 20.30
N ARG A 51 7.37 0.85 20.65
CA ARG A 51 6.03 1.24 21.13
C ARG A 51 4.93 1.12 20.08
N ASN A 52 5.28 1.15 18.79
CA ASN A 52 4.30 1.12 17.69
C ASN A 52 4.08 -0.30 17.14
N GLN A 53 5.02 -1.23 17.35
CA GLN A 53 4.94 -2.61 16.84
C GLN A 53 3.64 -3.32 17.21
N PRO A 54 3.07 -3.17 18.43
CA PRO A 54 1.79 -3.79 18.76
C PRO A 54 0.62 -3.35 17.88
N ILE A 55 0.69 -2.16 17.26
CA ILE A 55 -0.36 -1.70 16.34
C ILE A 55 -0.29 -2.49 15.03
N LEU A 56 0.90 -2.75 14.50
CA LEU A 56 1.06 -3.61 13.34
C LEU A 56 0.62 -5.04 13.63
N ASP A 57 1.00 -5.59 14.77
CA ASP A 57 0.55 -6.92 15.21
C ASP A 57 -0.98 -6.98 15.32
N LEU A 58 -1.62 -5.91 15.83
CA LEU A 58 -3.07 -5.79 15.88
C LEU A 58 -3.71 -5.79 14.48
N MET A 59 -3.15 -5.03 13.53
CA MET A 59 -3.63 -5.01 12.14
C MET A 59 -3.60 -6.41 11.53
N MET A 60 -2.50 -7.15 11.70
CA MET A 60 -2.36 -8.51 11.16
C MET A 60 -3.29 -9.50 11.84
N ARG A 61 -3.48 -9.41 13.18
CA ARG A 61 -4.45 -10.25 13.91
C ARG A 61 -5.88 -9.94 13.49
N TRP A 62 -6.21 -8.68 13.30
CA TRP A 62 -7.52 -8.29 12.80
C TRP A 62 -7.79 -8.90 11.41
N ILE A 63 -6.79 -8.90 10.53
CA ILE A 63 -6.89 -9.55 9.20
C ILE A 63 -7.12 -11.05 9.38
N ASP A 64 -6.32 -11.71 10.21
CA ASP A 64 -6.43 -13.16 10.51
C ASP A 64 -7.84 -13.53 11.02
N GLU A 65 -8.38 -12.76 11.96
CA GLU A 65 -9.71 -12.98 12.55
C GLU A 65 -10.87 -12.73 11.57
N ASN A 66 -10.62 -11.98 10.48
CA ASN A 66 -11.64 -11.62 9.51
C ASN A 66 -11.46 -12.32 8.14
N ILE A 67 -10.56 -13.31 8.01
CA ILE A 67 -10.34 -14.05 6.75
C ILE A 67 -11.65 -14.57 6.19
N ASP A 68 -12.43 -15.28 7.00
CA ASP A 68 -13.69 -15.90 6.57
C ASP A 68 -14.81 -14.87 6.46
N THR A 69 -14.95 -13.97 7.43
CA THR A 69 -16.04 -12.98 7.49
C THR A 69 -16.01 -12.04 6.29
N LEU A 70 -14.82 -11.62 5.87
CA LEU A 70 -14.61 -10.73 4.73
C LEU A 70 -14.14 -11.48 3.47
N ASN A 71 -14.15 -12.82 3.51
CA ASN A 71 -13.66 -13.67 2.42
C ASN A 71 -12.34 -13.16 1.82
N ILE A 72 -11.37 -12.85 2.71
CA ILE A 72 -10.07 -12.29 2.31
C ILE A 72 -9.27 -13.37 1.56
N LYS A 73 -8.82 -13.06 0.35
CA LYS A 73 -8.03 -13.98 -0.48
C LYS A 73 -6.56 -13.60 -0.59
N LEU A 74 -6.23 -12.33 -0.36
CA LEU A 74 -4.87 -11.83 -0.49
C LEU A 74 -4.66 -10.60 0.40
N VAL A 75 -3.46 -10.47 0.97
CA VAL A 75 -2.96 -9.25 1.58
C VAL A 75 -1.83 -8.69 0.73
N VAL A 76 -1.84 -7.37 0.52
CA VAL A 76 -0.80 -6.65 -0.21
C VAL A 76 -0.26 -5.53 0.65
N CYS A 77 1.03 -5.52 0.94
CA CYS A 77 1.75 -4.37 1.49
C CYS A 77 2.55 -3.70 0.38
N VAL A 78 2.44 -2.38 0.28
CA VAL A 78 2.97 -1.63 -0.87
C VAL A 78 4.40 -1.12 -0.70
N GLY A 79 5.12 -1.61 0.32
CA GLY A 79 6.55 -1.35 0.50
C GLY A 79 6.90 -0.67 1.83
N ASP A 80 8.16 -0.24 1.94
CA ASP A 80 8.73 0.37 3.15
C ASP A 80 8.48 -0.48 4.40
N LEU A 81 8.97 -1.72 4.34
CA LEU A 81 8.80 -2.72 5.40
C LEU A 81 9.61 -2.36 6.64
N VAL A 82 10.73 -1.66 6.45
CA VAL A 82 11.61 -1.15 7.52
C VAL A 82 11.97 0.31 7.26
N GLN A 83 12.41 1.03 8.29
CA GLN A 83 12.90 2.40 8.13
C GLN A 83 14.31 2.44 7.55
N ASN A 84 15.15 1.48 7.93
CA ASN A 84 16.54 1.39 7.47
C ASN A 84 16.96 -0.06 7.29
N ASN A 85 17.45 -0.37 6.10
CA ASN A 85 17.93 -1.71 5.77
C ASN A 85 19.18 -2.11 6.56
N GLU A 86 20.19 -1.22 6.69
CA GLU A 86 21.49 -1.54 7.31
C GLU A 86 22.00 -0.49 8.30
N LYS A 87 21.51 0.74 8.26
CA LYS A 87 22.01 1.82 9.10
C LYS A 87 20.94 2.35 10.04
N ILE A 88 21.35 2.71 11.25
CA ILE A 88 20.52 3.39 12.23
C ILE A 88 21.14 4.75 12.50
N THR A 89 20.31 5.78 12.45
CA THR A 89 20.62 7.09 13.03
C THR A 89 19.71 7.25 14.24
N ASN A 90 20.30 7.26 15.43
CA ASN A 90 19.56 7.35 16.68
C ASN A 90 18.58 8.55 16.67
N ASP A 91 17.44 8.38 17.31
CA ASP A 91 16.36 9.35 17.51
C ASP A 91 15.57 9.77 16.25
N TYR A 92 16.16 9.76 15.09
CA TYR A 92 15.43 10.03 13.83
C TYR A 92 14.82 8.76 13.25
N ASP A 93 15.59 7.70 13.23
CA ASP A 93 15.24 6.44 12.56
C ASP A 93 14.60 5.42 13.50
N GLY A 94 14.30 5.83 14.72
CA GLY A 94 13.63 4.99 15.70
C GLY A 94 14.52 4.54 16.86
N ASN A 95 14.00 3.62 17.67
CA ASN A 95 14.72 3.00 18.80
C ASN A 95 14.93 1.49 18.62
N GLN A 96 14.72 0.99 17.41
CA GLN A 96 14.93 -0.41 17.06
C GLN A 96 16.09 -0.53 16.09
N THR A 97 16.95 -1.54 16.30
CA THR A 97 18.01 -1.86 15.36
C THR A 97 17.42 -2.30 14.02
N THR A 98 18.20 -2.25 12.93
CA THR A 98 17.75 -2.73 11.62
C THR A 98 17.30 -4.19 11.69
N GLN A 99 18.06 -5.04 12.43
CA GLN A 99 17.67 -6.43 12.69
C GLN A 99 16.30 -6.52 13.36
N GLN A 100 16.08 -5.75 14.42
CA GLN A 100 14.79 -5.72 15.15
C GLN A 100 13.64 -5.21 14.29
N GLN A 101 13.89 -4.25 13.37
CA GLN A 101 12.88 -3.77 12.44
C GLN A 101 12.47 -4.86 11.44
N TRP A 102 13.43 -5.54 10.81
CA TRP A 102 13.17 -6.66 9.92
C TRP A 102 12.47 -7.83 10.63
N GLU A 103 12.91 -8.17 11.84
CA GLU A 103 12.28 -9.20 12.68
C GLU A 103 10.84 -8.81 13.05
N ALA A 104 10.57 -7.52 13.35
CA ALA A 104 9.22 -7.04 13.67
C ALA A 104 8.29 -7.13 12.45
N ALA A 105 8.74 -6.67 11.27
CA ALA A 105 7.99 -6.81 10.04
C ALA A 105 7.71 -8.30 9.74
N SER A 106 8.76 -9.12 9.78
CA SER A 106 8.67 -10.56 9.55
C SER A 106 7.70 -11.24 10.53
N ARG A 107 7.78 -10.95 11.82
CA ARG A 107 6.88 -11.51 12.85
C ARG A 107 5.42 -11.13 12.58
N ALA A 108 5.17 -9.88 12.22
CA ALA A 108 3.81 -9.41 11.95
C ALA A 108 3.18 -10.18 10.78
N PHE A 109 3.88 -10.31 9.66
CA PHE A 109 3.42 -11.13 8.52
C PHE A 109 3.31 -12.61 8.88
N GLY A 110 4.14 -13.12 9.81
CA GLY A 110 4.09 -14.49 10.31
C GLY A 110 2.74 -14.89 10.93
N ILE A 111 1.93 -13.94 11.37
CA ILE A 111 0.56 -14.19 11.86
C ILE A 111 -0.31 -14.81 10.75
N LEU A 112 -0.03 -14.47 9.49
CA LEU A 112 -0.77 -14.92 8.31
C LEU A 112 -0.16 -16.17 7.66
N ASP A 113 1.05 -16.62 8.07
CA ASP A 113 1.70 -17.78 7.47
C ASP A 113 0.84 -19.04 7.57
N GLY A 114 0.65 -19.71 6.44
CA GLY A 114 -0.17 -20.92 6.34
C GLY A 114 -1.69 -20.69 6.34
N LYS A 115 -2.17 -19.45 6.51
CA LYS A 115 -3.59 -19.11 6.57
C LYS A 115 -4.02 -18.27 5.36
N LEU A 116 -3.17 -17.34 4.93
CA LEU A 116 -3.47 -16.39 3.87
C LEU A 116 -2.22 -16.08 3.05
N PRO A 117 -2.28 -16.07 1.71
CA PRO A 117 -1.18 -15.56 0.91
C PRO A 117 -1.06 -14.04 1.08
N TYR A 118 0.17 -13.54 1.01
CA TYR A 118 0.45 -12.11 1.03
C TYR A 118 1.57 -11.74 0.08
N ILE A 119 1.55 -10.48 -0.38
CA ILE A 119 2.60 -9.82 -1.12
C ILE A 119 3.14 -8.70 -0.23
N ALA A 120 4.43 -8.74 0.08
CA ALA A 120 5.14 -7.66 0.72
C ALA A 120 6.07 -7.03 -0.33
N ALA A 121 5.66 -5.92 -0.95
CA ALA A 121 6.51 -5.20 -1.88
C ALA A 121 7.70 -4.57 -1.13
N SER A 122 8.78 -4.26 -1.84
CA SER A 122 9.88 -3.48 -1.29
C SER A 122 9.75 -2.01 -1.61
N GLY A 123 10.05 -1.14 -0.62
CA GLY A 123 10.11 0.30 -0.77
C GLY A 123 11.55 0.84 -0.71
N ASN A 124 11.70 2.16 -0.78
CA ASN A 124 13.03 2.78 -0.80
C ASN A 124 13.80 2.60 0.52
N HIS A 125 13.10 2.52 1.64
CA HIS A 125 13.69 2.32 2.95
C HIS A 125 14.22 0.88 3.16
N ASP A 126 13.76 -0.07 2.35
CA ASP A 126 14.19 -1.48 2.38
C ASP A 126 15.54 -1.72 1.69
N TYR A 127 16.17 -0.68 1.16
CA TYR A 127 17.46 -0.74 0.49
C TYR A 127 18.53 0.10 1.16
N SER A 128 19.76 -0.41 1.14
CA SER A 128 20.98 0.37 1.27
C SER A 128 21.54 0.65 -0.12
N ILE A 129 21.98 1.87 -0.36
CA ILE A 129 22.48 2.30 -1.66
C ILE A 129 23.92 2.80 -1.48
N ASP A 130 24.86 2.23 -2.22
CA ASP A 130 26.24 2.66 -2.17
C ASP A 130 26.50 3.92 -3.02
N ARG A 131 27.76 4.42 -2.99
CA ARG A 131 28.18 5.59 -3.76
C ARG A 131 28.10 5.43 -5.28
N HIS A 132 27.97 4.21 -5.77
CA HIS A 132 27.88 3.87 -7.18
C HIS A 132 26.43 3.65 -7.63
N GLY A 133 25.47 3.69 -6.71
CA GLY A 133 24.06 3.46 -6.98
C GLY A 133 23.68 1.98 -6.94
N ASN A 134 24.57 1.09 -6.48
CA ASN A 134 24.19 -0.31 -6.29
C ASN A 134 23.31 -0.44 -5.05
N ARG A 135 22.27 -1.22 -5.15
CA ARG A 135 21.31 -1.47 -4.08
C ARG A 135 21.54 -2.84 -3.46
N THR A 136 21.44 -2.89 -2.15
CA THR A 136 21.38 -4.14 -1.38
C THR A 136 20.18 -4.11 -0.47
N SER A 137 19.53 -5.26 -0.28
CA SER A 137 18.40 -5.42 0.63
C SER A 137 18.53 -6.71 1.41
N ARG A 138 18.10 -6.67 2.66
CA ARG A 138 17.94 -7.86 3.50
C ARG A 138 16.59 -8.53 3.31
N TYR A 139 15.77 -8.03 2.41
CA TYR A 139 14.42 -8.53 2.12
C TYR A 139 14.39 -10.06 2.00
N ALA A 140 15.29 -10.63 1.19
CA ALA A 140 15.33 -12.07 0.94
C ALA A 140 15.77 -12.93 2.15
N GLU A 141 16.23 -12.32 3.26
CA GLU A 141 16.50 -13.03 4.52
C GLU A 141 15.19 -13.28 5.31
N PHE A 142 14.19 -12.42 5.12
CA PHE A 142 12.96 -12.40 5.92
C PHE A 142 11.69 -12.76 5.15
N PHE A 143 11.66 -12.51 3.84
CA PHE A 143 10.50 -12.74 2.99
C PHE A 143 10.87 -13.69 1.85
N THR A 144 10.98 -14.99 2.18
CA THR A 144 11.22 -16.04 1.19
C THR A 144 9.91 -16.69 0.75
N ALA A 145 9.92 -17.33 -0.42
CA ALA A 145 8.74 -18.07 -0.90
C ALA A 145 8.43 -19.27 0.00
N GLU A 146 9.46 -19.90 0.59
CA GLU A 146 9.34 -21.08 1.43
C GLU A 146 8.65 -20.80 2.76
N ARG A 147 8.71 -19.56 3.21
CA ARG A 147 8.13 -19.11 4.47
C ARG A 147 6.63 -19.38 4.56
N ASN A 148 5.89 -19.16 3.47
CA ASN A 148 4.45 -19.36 3.41
C ASN A 148 4.10 -20.26 2.22
N HIS A 149 3.70 -21.49 2.48
CA HIS A 149 3.36 -22.47 1.42
C HIS A 149 2.25 -22.00 0.48
N LEU A 150 1.38 -21.07 0.94
CA LEU A 150 0.35 -20.46 0.09
C LEU A 150 0.97 -19.52 -0.94
N ILE A 151 2.05 -18.81 -0.60
CA ILE A 151 2.80 -18.02 -1.59
C ILE A 151 3.41 -18.97 -2.63
N GLN A 152 4.08 -20.04 -2.20
CA GLN A 152 4.65 -21.04 -3.12
C GLN A 152 3.61 -21.62 -4.09
N LYS A 153 2.39 -21.89 -3.59
CA LYS A 153 1.30 -22.42 -4.41
C LYS A 153 0.90 -21.50 -5.55
N PHE A 154 0.93 -20.18 -5.33
CA PHE A 154 0.49 -19.18 -6.30
C PHE A 154 1.65 -18.56 -7.11
N LEU A 155 2.89 -18.72 -6.66
CA LEU A 155 4.07 -18.18 -7.34
C LEU A 155 4.28 -18.91 -8.67
N VAL A 156 4.19 -18.18 -9.78
CA VAL A 156 4.39 -18.73 -11.12
C VAL A 156 5.73 -18.34 -11.72
N GLN A 157 6.24 -17.15 -11.37
CA GLN A 157 7.57 -16.67 -11.77
C GLN A 157 8.13 -15.68 -10.76
N ASN A 158 9.45 -15.55 -10.75
CA ASN A 158 10.15 -14.44 -10.13
C ASN A 158 11.36 -14.01 -10.97
N SER A 159 11.80 -12.77 -10.78
CA SER A 159 13.02 -12.24 -11.36
C SER A 159 14.08 -12.06 -10.26
N THR A 160 15.28 -11.72 -10.67
CA THR A 160 16.40 -11.55 -9.74
C THR A 160 16.50 -10.12 -9.24
N ASN A 161 16.94 -9.96 -8.00
CA ASN A 161 17.41 -8.69 -7.46
C ASN A 161 18.77 -8.28 -8.08
N GLU A 162 19.35 -7.16 -7.63
CA GLU A 162 20.66 -6.69 -8.15
C GLU A 162 21.83 -7.65 -7.83
N GLN A 163 21.67 -8.49 -6.80
CA GLN A 163 22.66 -9.52 -6.45
C GLN A 163 22.49 -10.81 -7.26
N GLY A 164 21.59 -10.82 -8.27
CA GLY A 164 21.34 -11.97 -9.13
C GLY A 164 20.56 -13.11 -8.45
N ARG A 165 19.93 -12.85 -7.29
CA ARG A 165 19.14 -13.85 -6.55
C ARG A 165 17.67 -13.72 -6.90
N PRO A 166 16.96 -14.81 -7.24
CA PRO A 166 15.50 -14.81 -7.35
C PRO A 166 14.88 -14.41 -6.00
N THR A 167 13.99 -13.42 -6.02
CA THR A 167 13.33 -12.92 -4.80
C THR A 167 11.86 -12.62 -5.04
N LEU A 168 11.08 -12.50 -3.96
CA LEU A 168 9.69 -12.06 -4.04
C LEU A 168 9.52 -10.55 -4.30
N GLU A 169 10.62 -9.77 -4.24
CA GLU A 169 10.61 -8.35 -4.64
C GLU A 169 10.15 -8.17 -6.10
N ASN A 170 10.49 -9.15 -6.95
CA ASN A 170 10.11 -9.20 -8.36
C ASN A 170 9.44 -10.55 -8.62
N SER A 171 8.13 -10.62 -8.43
CA SER A 171 7.40 -11.87 -8.48
C SER A 171 6.06 -11.77 -9.21
N ALA A 172 5.58 -12.89 -9.71
CA ALA A 172 4.28 -13.06 -10.32
C ALA A 172 3.53 -14.18 -9.59
N LEU A 173 2.37 -13.86 -9.06
CA LEU A 173 1.47 -14.80 -8.39
C LEU A 173 0.17 -14.93 -9.19
N GLU A 174 -0.26 -16.16 -9.48
CA GLU A 174 -1.50 -16.44 -10.20
C GLU A 174 -2.56 -16.97 -9.24
N MET A 175 -3.75 -16.38 -9.27
CA MET A 175 -4.92 -16.85 -8.54
C MET A 175 -6.08 -17.05 -9.51
N LYS A 176 -6.58 -18.29 -9.61
CA LYS A 176 -7.61 -18.69 -10.58
C LYS A 176 -9.00 -18.76 -9.99
N GLY A 177 -10.01 -18.50 -10.84
CA GLY A 177 -11.40 -18.79 -10.58
C GLY A 177 -12.07 -17.84 -9.56
N LEU A 178 -11.52 -16.68 -9.29
CA LEU A 178 -12.14 -15.68 -8.41
C LEU A 178 -13.30 -15.01 -9.17
N HIS A 179 -14.54 -15.45 -8.88
CA HIS A 179 -15.77 -15.06 -9.62
C HIS A 179 -15.65 -15.26 -11.14
N GLY A 180 -15.11 -16.43 -11.55
CA GLY A 180 -14.91 -16.75 -12.96
C GLY A 180 -13.83 -15.94 -13.66
N ARG A 181 -13.03 -15.20 -12.92
CA ARG A 181 -11.91 -14.40 -13.42
C ARG A 181 -10.60 -14.92 -12.84
N ASP A 182 -9.58 -15.01 -13.68
CA ASP A 182 -8.22 -15.32 -13.25
C ASP A 182 -7.45 -14.01 -13.06
N TYR A 183 -6.61 -13.97 -12.02
CA TYR A 183 -5.80 -12.81 -11.65
C TYR A 183 -4.31 -13.15 -11.69
N LEU A 184 -3.52 -12.20 -12.16
CA LEU A 184 -2.07 -12.24 -12.07
C LEU A 184 -1.59 -11.01 -11.31
N PHE A 185 -0.93 -11.22 -10.17
CA PHE A 185 -0.36 -10.17 -9.34
C PHE A 185 1.14 -10.08 -9.66
N ILE A 186 1.55 -8.94 -10.20
CA ILE A 186 2.96 -8.65 -10.50
C ILE A 186 3.49 -7.69 -9.45
N THR A 187 4.56 -8.09 -8.78
CA THR A 187 5.28 -7.22 -7.85
C THR A 187 6.60 -6.81 -8.47
N THR A 188 6.95 -5.54 -8.33
CA THR A 188 8.25 -5.03 -8.76
C THR A 188 8.97 -4.37 -7.61
N GLU A 189 10.29 -4.51 -7.58
CA GLU A 189 11.18 -3.83 -6.65
C GLU A 189 10.96 -2.31 -6.68
N PHE A 190 11.35 -1.60 -5.63
CA PHE A 190 11.35 -0.15 -5.62
C PHE A 190 12.16 0.41 -6.80
N ALA A 191 11.61 1.40 -7.52
CA ALA A 191 12.24 1.98 -8.71
C ALA A 191 12.81 0.89 -9.64
N PRO A 192 11.94 0.04 -10.23
CA PRO A 192 12.35 -1.19 -10.89
C PRO A 192 13.34 -0.91 -12.01
N ARG A 193 14.37 -1.77 -12.11
CA ARG A 193 15.37 -1.70 -13.18
C ARG A 193 14.75 -2.04 -14.54
N ASP A 194 15.39 -1.59 -15.63
CA ASP A 194 14.96 -1.90 -16.98
C ASP A 194 14.84 -3.42 -17.23
N THR A 195 15.69 -4.21 -16.61
CA THR A 195 15.63 -5.68 -16.68
C THR A 195 14.38 -6.24 -16.02
N VAL A 196 13.94 -5.65 -14.90
CA VAL A 196 12.70 -6.02 -14.19
C VAL A 196 11.48 -5.58 -15.00
N ILE A 197 11.49 -4.38 -15.56
CA ILE A 197 10.43 -3.93 -16.47
C ILE A 197 10.32 -4.86 -17.68
N THR A 198 11.45 -5.26 -18.27
CA THR A 198 11.48 -6.19 -19.41
C THR A 198 10.92 -7.56 -19.03
N TRP A 199 11.30 -8.08 -17.85
CA TRP A 199 10.75 -9.32 -17.30
C TRP A 199 9.22 -9.22 -17.10
N ALA A 200 8.74 -8.17 -16.43
CA ALA A 200 7.31 -7.98 -16.17
C ALA A 200 6.50 -7.89 -17.46
N LYS A 201 7.01 -7.16 -18.47
CA LYS A 201 6.41 -7.10 -19.82
C LYS A 201 6.32 -8.49 -20.45
N GLY A 202 7.39 -9.28 -20.35
CA GLY A 202 7.42 -10.66 -20.85
C GLY A 202 6.35 -11.52 -20.18
N VAL A 203 6.22 -11.43 -18.85
CA VAL A 203 5.22 -12.20 -18.07
C VAL A 203 3.80 -11.83 -18.49
N VAL A 204 3.43 -10.55 -18.46
CA VAL A 204 2.05 -10.11 -18.76
C VAL A 204 1.64 -10.37 -20.22
N ALA A 205 2.62 -10.49 -21.12
CA ALA A 205 2.39 -10.78 -22.54
C ALA A 205 2.32 -12.28 -22.86
N MET A 206 2.54 -13.17 -21.90
CA MET A 206 2.41 -14.63 -22.16
C MET A 206 0.99 -14.99 -22.56
N GLU A 207 0.85 -15.86 -23.56
CA GLU A 207 -0.45 -16.28 -24.11
C GLU A 207 -1.40 -16.81 -23.00
N GLN A 208 -0.87 -17.53 -22.03
CA GLN A 208 -1.64 -18.06 -20.91
C GLN A 208 -2.22 -16.98 -19.97
N TYR A 209 -1.68 -15.76 -19.98
CA TYR A 209 -2.12 -14.66 -19.12
C TYR A 209 -2.87 -13.54 -19.86
N LYS A 210 -3.11 -13.70 -21.16
CA LYS A 210 -3.74 -12.66 -21.99
C LYS A 210 -5.14 -12.24 -21.50
N ASP A 211 -5.87 -13.18 -20.90
CA ASP A 211 -7.24 -13.00 -20.42
C ASP A 211 -7.29 -12.80 -18.89
N HIS A 212 -6.14 -12.84 -18.21
CA HIS A 212 -6.06 -12.54 -16.78
C HIS A 212 -6.23 -11.04 -16.53
N ARG A 213 -6.86 -10.71 -15.42
CA ARG A 213 -6.76 -9.36 -14.87
C ARG A 213 -5.44 -9.24 -14.13
N VAL A 214 -4.57 -8.35 -14.61
CA VAL A 214 -3.26 -8.14 -14.01
C VAL A 214 -3.34 -6.97 -13.02
N VAL A 215 -2.86 -7.21 -11.80
CA VAL A 215 -2.66 -6.21 -10.76
C VAL A 215 -1.17 -5.98 -10.58
N LEU A 216 -0.70 -4.77 -10.83
CA LEU A 216 0.68 -4.38 -10.58
C LEU A 216 0.79 -3.80 -9.16
N ILE A 217 1.72 -4.33 -8.37
CA ILE A 217 2.10 -3.80 -7.07
C ILE A 217 3.51 -3.21 -7.20
N THR A 218 3.63 -1.93 -6.94
CA THR A 218 4.91 -1.22 -6.98
C THR A 218 4.91 -0.13 -5.91
N HIS A 219 6.08 0.31 -5.45
CA HIS A 219 6.11 1.25 -4.33
C HIS A 219 5.92 2.70 -4.77
N SER A 220 6.85 3.26 -5.53
CA SER A 220 6.87 4.67 -5.94
C SER A 220 6.24 4.85 -7.32
N TYR A 221 4.99 5.34 -7.37
CA TYR A 221 4.25 5.40 -8.63
C TYR A 221 3.43 6.69 -8.81
N LEU A 222 2.54 7.01 -7.86
CA LEU A 222 1.71 8.21 -7.83
C LEU A 222 2.05 9.09 -6.62
N ASN A 223 1.72 10.37 -6.73
CA ASN A 223 1.70 11.28 -5.60
C ASN A 223 0.25 11.59 -5.17
N ALA A 224 0.07 12.25 -4.02
CA ALA A 224 -1.23 12.60 -3.46
C ALA A 224 -2.02 13.66 -4.27
N LYS A 225 -1.46 14.16 -5.38
CA LYS A 225 -2.13 15.03 -6.36
C LYS A 225 -2.56 14.26 -7.62
N ASP A 226 -2.53 12.94 -7.56
CA ASP A 226 -2.91 12.03 -8.66
C ASP A 226 -1.97 12.13 -9.89
N HIS A 227 -0.75 12.63 -9.70
CA HIS A 227 0.26 12.69 -10.76
C HIS A 227 1.24 11.53 -10.62
N TYR A 228 1.74 11.06 -11.76
CA TYR A 228 2.86 10.12 -11.76
C TYR A 228 4.09 10.77 -11.12
N ILE A 229 4.82 9.98 -10.33
CA ILE A 229 6.16 10.39 -9.90
C ILE A 229 7.04 10.38 -11.15
N SER A 230 7.62 11.53 -11.48
CA SER A 230 8.47 11.72 -12.65
C SER A 230 9.95 11.59 -12.30
N GLY A 231 10.81 11.41 -13.29
CA GLY A 231 12.26 11.42 -13.11
C GLY A 231 12.87 12.81 -12.86
N GLU A 232 12.05 13.86 -12.80
CA GLU A 232 12.51 15.22 -12.48
C GLU A 232 12.79 15.35 -10.98
N PRO A 233 13.96 15.86 -10.56
CA PRO A 233 14.34 15.93 -9.16
C PRO A 233 13.36 16.81 -8.36
N SER A 234 12.59 16.19 -7.48
CA SER A 234 11.81 16.87 -6.46
C SER A 234 12.24 16.38 -5.09
N TRP A 235 12.72 17.25 -4.22
CA TRP A 235 13.11 16.90 -2.85
C TRP A 235 11.92 16.39 -2.00
N ILE A 236 10.70 16.68 -2.43
CA ILE A 236 9.46 16.32 -1.73
C ILE A 236 9.07 14.87 -2.01
N TYR A 237 9.36 14.41 -3.22
CA TYR A 237 8.97 13.08 -3.68
C TYR A 237 10.24 12.29 -3.94
N TRP A 238 10.66 11.45 -3.03
CA TRP A 238 11.78 10.53 -3.08
C TRP A 238 11.82 9.78 -4.41
N GLU A 239 12.25 10.49 -5.44
CA GLU A 239 12.40 9.93 -6.76
C GLU A 239 13.60 9.00 -6.79
N PRO A 240 13.62 8.01 -7.69
CA PRO A 240 14.70 7.05 -7.77
C PRO A 240 16.10 7.67 -7.78
N TYR A 241 16.22 8.88 -8.32
CA TYR A 241 17.49 9.61 -8.42
C TYR A 241 17.89 10.37 -7.14
N ASN A 242 16.99 10.53 -6.17
CA ASN A 242 17.22 11.32 -4.96
C ASN A 242 17.49 10.49 -3.70
N ILE A 243 17.24 9.19 -3.73
CA ILE A 243 17.42 8.30 -2.56
C ILE A 243 18.85 8.28 -2.07
N ALA A 244 19.80 8.27 -2.99
CA ALA A 244 21.21 8.31 -2.66
C ALA A 244 21.63 9.58 -1.91
N ASN A 245 20.86 10.68 -2.02
CA ASN A 245 21.11 11.90 -1.27
C ASN A 245 20.82 11.78 0.23
N GLN A 246 20.02 10.81 0.67
CA GLN A 246 19.81 10.55 2.10
C GLN A 246 21.01 9.88 2.75
N ILE A 247 21.72 9.04 2.01
CA ILE A 247 22.84 8.28 2.53
C ILE A 247 24.12 9.13 2.53
N GLN A 248 24.24 10.06 1.59
CA GLN A 248 25.36 11.00 1.53
C GLN A 248 24.83 12.39 1.16
N LYS A 249 24.72 13.29 2.14
CA LYS A 249 24.32 14.69 1.96
C LYS A 249 25.11 15.50 0.91
N SER A 250 26.11 14.90 0.27
CA SER A 250 27.05 15.56 -0.65
C SER A 250 27.15 14.92 -2.04
N ALA A 251 26.60 13.76 -2.30
CA ALA A 251 26.70 13.10 -3.61
C ALA A 251 25.32 12.81 -4.20
N LYS A 252 25.03 13.39 -5.34
CA LYS A 252 23.88 12.99 -6.17
C LYS A 252 24.22 11.65 -6.81
N VAL A 253 23.84 10.55 -6.17
CA VAL A 253 24.01 9.22 -6.75
C VAL A 253 22.79 8.89 -7.59
N LYS A 254 23.00 8.62 -8.85
CA LYS A 254 21.98 8.20 -9.78
C LYS A 254 21.81 6.69 -9.66
N LEU A 255 20.57 6.20 -9.51
CA LEU A 255 20.29 4.77 -9.63
C LEU A 255 20.35 4.37 -11.11
N PRO A 256 21.28 3.49 -11.51
CA PRO A 256 21.37 3.06 -12.89
C PRO A 256 20.09 2.29 -13.30
N ASN A 257 19.56 2.60 -14.47
CA ASN A 257 18.45 1.87 -15.09
C ASN A 257 17.17 1.80 -14.24
N ALA A 258 17.00 2.70 -13.27
CA ALA A 258 15.81 2.77 -12.42
C ALA A 258 14.67 3.50 -13.15
N ASN A 259 13.44 3.03 -12.93
CA ASN A 259 12.25 3.60 -13.55
C ASN A 259 11.36 4.30 -12.53
N SER A 260 10.99 5.56 -12.84
CA SER A 260 10.00 6.34 -12.09
C SER A 260 8.58 5.86 -12.38
N GLY A 261 7.60 6.33 -11.60
CA GLY A 261 6.18 6.02 -11.84
C GLY A 261 5.72 6.35 -13.25
N GLU A 262 6.16 7.49 -13.79
CA GLU A 262 5.86 7.88 -15.17
C GLU A 262 6.48 6.92 -16.21
N GLN A 263 7.70 6.47 -15.97
CA GLN A 263 8.37 5.50 -16.84
C GLN A 263 7.71 4.14 -16.75
N ILE A 264 7.33 3.68 -15.55
CA ILE A 264 6.56 2.43 -15.37
C ILE A 264 5.25 2.50 -16.14
N TRP A 265 4.51 3.61 -16.03
CA TRP A 265 3.30 3.81 -16.83
C TRP A 265 3.58 3.66 -18.33
N LYS A 266 4.50 4.44 -18.86
CA LYS A 266 4.78 4.49 -20.30
C LYS A 266 5.34 3.19 -20.87
N THR A 267 6.15 2.47 -20.07
CA THR A 267 6.91 1.32 -20.59
C THR A 267 6.29 -0.03 -20.26
N LEU A 268 5.53 -0.15 -19.16
CA LEU A 268 4.93 -1.41 -18.72
C LEU A 268 3.40 -1.36 -18.74
N VAL A 269 2.79 -0.38 -18.06
CA VAL A 269 1.34 -0.41 -17.79
C VAL A 269 0.53 -0.03 -19.02
N GLN A 270 0.84 1.11 -19.63
CA GLN A 270 0.11 1.60 -20.82
C GLN A 270 0.17 0.65 -22.01
N PRO A 271 1.31 0.01 -22.34
CA PRO A 271 1.38 -0.93 -23.46
C PRO A 271 0.67 -2.27 -23.21
N ALA A 272 0.50 -2.67 -21.95
CA ALA A 272 -0.13 -3.95 -21.60
C ALA A 272 -1.65 -3.88 -21.73
N SER A 273 -2.25 -4.88 -22.42
CA SER A 273 -3.70 -4.92 -22.62
C SER A 273 -4.48 -5.40 -21.42
N ASN A 274 -3.83 -6.05 -20.45
CA ASN A 274 -4.44 -6.77 -19.34
C ASN A 274 -4.07 -6.25 -17.94
N ILE A 275 -3.16 -5.24 -17.84
CA ILE A 275 -2.96 -4.53 -16.55
C ILE A 275 -4.14 -3.58 -16.37
N GLU A 276 -4.94 -3.82 -15.33
CA GLU A 276 -6.17 -3.05 -15.06
C GLU A 276 -6.18 -2.39 -13.67
N LEU A 277 -5.24 -2.76 -12.79
CA LEU A 277 -5.09 -2.16 -11.46
C LEU A 277 -3.61 -1.96 -11.11
N VAL A 278 -3.27 -0.80 -10.53
CA VAL A 278 -1.95 -0.52 -9.95
C VAL A 278 -2.12 -0.08 -8.50
N LEU A 279 -1.36 -0.70 -7.58
CA LEU A 279 -1.34 -0.36 -6.16
C LEU A 279 0.04 0.16 -5.78
N ALA A 280 0.07 1.30 -5.08
CA ALA A 280 1.30 1.98 -4.71
C ALA A 280 1.26 2.61 -3.30
N GLY A 281 2.43 2.87 -2.73
CA GLY A 281 2.68 3.57 -1.47
C GLY A 281 3.62 4.76 -1.63
N HIS A 282 4.61 4.91 -0.74
CA HIS A 282 5.72 5.85 -0.80
C HIS A 282 5.39 7.30 -0.44
N VAL A 283 4.39 7.90 -1.05
CA VAL A 283 4.04 9.31 -0.80
C VAL A 283 2.91 9.37 0.20
N PRO A 284 3.12 10.02 1.37
CA PRO A 284 2.05 10.13 2.36
C PRO A 284 0.77 10.73 1.80
N GLY A 285 -0.34 10.04 2.01
CA GLY A 285 -1.67 10.42 1.58
C GLY A 285 -2.36 9.42 0.67
N GLU A 286 -3.41 9.88 0.03
CA GLU A 286 -4.25 9.12 -0.88
C GLU A 286 -4.20 9.72 -2.29
N GLY A 287 -4.07 8.87 -3.30
CA GLY A 287 -4.15 9.25 -4.71
C GLY A 287 -4.94 8.23 -5.51
N TYR A 288 -5.66 8.71 -6.52
CA TYR A 288 -6.38 7.87 -7.45
C TYR A 288 -6.46 8.51 -8.83
N ARG A 289 -6.18 7.73 -9.85
CA ARG A 289 -6.41 8.11 -11.23
C ARG A 289 -6.84 6.91 -12.08
N ALA A 290 -7.49 7.19 -13.18
CA ALA A 290 -7.90 6.20 -14.17
C ALA A 290 -7.51 6.70 -15.56
N ASP A 291 -6.67 5.92 -16.26
CA ASP A 291 -6.22 6.21 -17.61
C ASP A 291 -6.49 5.02 -18.54
N LYS A 292 -6.53 5.26 -19.82
CA LYS A 292 -6.69 4.19 -20.81
C LYS A 292 -5.36 3.61 -21.25
N ASN A 293 -5.24 2.29 -21.23
CA ASN A 293 -4.12 1.57 -21.81
C ASN A 293 -4.21 1.49 -23.35
N SER A 294 -3.25 0.85 -24.01
CA SER A 294 -3.20 0.70 -25.46
C SER A 294 -4.38 -0.09 -26.06
N ALA A 295 -5.04 -0.92 -25.25
CA ALA A 295 -6.24 -1.66 -25.63
C ALA A 295 -7.54 -0.89 -25.30
N SER A 296 -7.45 0.39 -24.95
CA SER A 296 -8.57 1.25 -24.52
C SER A 296 -9.29 0.78 -23.26
N ARG A 297 -8.70 -0.13 -22.49
CA ARG A 297 -9.20 -0.53 -21.18
C ARG A 297 -8.80 0.47 -20.09
N THR A 298 -9.67 0.68 -19.13
CA THR A 298 -9.39 1.51 -17.97
C THR A 298 -8.39 0.84 -17.03
N VAL A 299 -7.33 1.55 -16.72
CA VAL A 299 -6.38 1.16 -15.67
C VAL A 299 -6.64 2.01 -14.44
N HIS A 300 -7.11 1.40 -13.37
CA HIS A 300 -7.27 2.04 -12.07
C HIS A 300 -5.94 2.06 -11.33
N GLN A 301 -5.52 3.22 -10.83
CA GLN A 301 -4.21 3.41 -10.23
C GLN A 301 -4.37 4.09 -8.88
N MET A 302 -3.87 3.46 -7.83
CA MET A 302 -4.18 3.83 -6.46
C MET A 302 -2.91 3.99 -5.63
N LEU A 303 -2.79 5.15 -4.98
CA LEU A 303 -1.84 5.41 -3.90
C LEU A 303 -2.58 5.33 -2.56
N PHE A 304 -1.98 4.65 -1.59
CA PHE A 304 -2.40 4.73 -0.20
C PHE A 304 -1.20 4.60 0.74
N ASP A 305 -0.89 5.68 1.44
CA ASP A 305 0.16 5.70 2.46
C ASP A 305 -0.28 6.52 3.68
N ALA A 306 -0.42 5.86 4.81
CA ALA A 306 -0.85 6.43 6.08
C ALA A 306 0.30 6.76 7.04
N GLN A 307 1.57 6.55 6.66
CA GLN A 307 2.73 6.63 7.54
C GLN A 307 2.88 7.96 8.29
N SER A 308 2.35 9.06 7.76
CA SER A 308 2.39 10.38 8.39
C SER A 308 1.21 10.67 9.32
N MET A 309 0.23 9.78 9.40
CA MET A 309 -0.91 9.91 10.31
C MET A 309 -0.51 9.54 11.74
N GLY A 310 -1.40 9.83 12.69
CA GLY A 310 -1.20 9.45 14.09
C GLY A 310 -0.04 10.16 14.79
N GLY A 311 0.29 11.40 14.39
CA GLY A 311 1.33 12.21 15.02
C GLY A 311 2.66 12.27 14.28
N GLY A 312 2.70 11.74 13.04
CA GLY A 312 3.84 11.89 12.12
C GLY A 312 5.01 10.96 12.41
N HIS A 313 6.09 11.19 11.70
CA HIS A 313 7.22 10.27 11.55
C HIS A 313 8.04 9.99 12.84
N ARG A 314 8.17 11.00 13.74
CA ARG A 314 8.97 10.85 14.97
C ARG A 314 8.15 10.50 16.20
N ASN A 315 7.05 11.21 16.40
CA ASN A 315 6.26 11.15 17.63
C ASN A 315 4.98 10.33 17.43
N GLY A 316 4.66 9.97 16.20
CA GLY A 316 3.44 9.28 15.85
C GLY A 316 3.44 7.81 16.20
N ASN A 317 2.28 7.21 15.99
CA ASN A 317 1.99 5.81 16.28
C ASN A 317 2.18 4.88 15.08
N GLY A 318 2.70 5.38 13.96
CA GLY A 318 2.99 4.62 12.76
C GLY A 318 1.97 4.76 11.63
N GLY A 319 0.83 5.40 11.86
CA GLY A 319 -0.20 5.58 10.83
C GLY A 319 -1.61 5.19 11.26
N ASP A 320 -1.92 5.27 12.57
CA ASP A 320 -3.27 5.02 13.14
C ASP A 320 -3.87 3.65 12.80
N GLY A 321 -3.07 2.69 12.37
CA GLY A 321 -3.55 1.35 12.00
C GLY A 321 -4.43 1.32 10.75
N TRP A 322 -4.36 2.32 9.86
CA TRP A 322 -5.17 2.36 8.65
C TRP A 322 -4.77 1.28 7.65
N LEU A 323 -5.78 0.64 7.05
CA LEU A 323 -5.67 -0.28 5.91
C LEU A 323 -6.82 -0.05 4.92
N ARG A 324 -6.67 -0.52 3.69
CA ARG A 324 -7.74 -0.51 2.69
C ARG A 324 -8.30 -1.90 2.47
N LEU A 325 -9.63 -1.97 2.41
CA LEU A 325 -10.39 -3.14 1.99
C LEU A 325 -10.83 -2.91 0.54
N LEU A 326 -10.44 -3.81 -0.34
CA LEU A 326 -10.91 -3.85 -1.72
C LEU A 326 -11.84 -5.06 -1.85
N GLU A 327 -13.14 -4.81 -1.90
CA GLU A 327 -14.17 -5.83 -2.05
C GLU A 327 -14.50 -6.00 -3.53
N PHE A 328 -14.22 -7.16 -4.08
CA PHE A 328 -14.48 -7.53 -5.46
C PHE A 328 -15.84 -8.21 -5.56
N PHE A 329 -16.77 -7.62 -6.30
CA PHE A 329 -18.14 -8.11 -6.41
C PHE A 329 -18.25 -9.32 -7.34
N PRO A 330 -19.32 -10.14 -7.19
CA PRO A 330 -19.53 -11.33 -8.00
C PRO A 330 -19.75 -11.04 -9.50
N ASP A 331 -20.05 -9.79 -9.88
CA ASP A 331 -20.15 -9.37 -11.28
C ASP A 331 -18.80 -9.43 -12.02
N GLY A 332 -17.69 -9.61 -11.27
CA GLY A 332 -16.35 -9.66 -11.79
C GLY A 332 -15.83 -8.33 -12.35
N GLN A 333 -16.55 -7.23 -12.15
CA GLN A 333 -16.23 -5.90 -12.66
C GLN A 333 -16.15 -4.84 -11.57
N THR A 334 -17.01 -4.90 -10.58
CA THR A 334 -17.13 -3.86 -9.54
C THR A 334 -16.19 -4.15 -8.37
N VAL A 335 -15.47 -3.14 -7.94
CA VAL A 335 -14.67 -3.19 -6.69
C VAL A 335 -15.03 -2.00 -5.81
N LYS A 336 -15.47 -2.29 -4.60
CA LYS A 336 -15.68 -1.28 -3.56
C LYS A 336 -14.40 -1.12 -2.75
N VAL A 337 -13.93 0.10 -2.64
CA VAL A 337 -12.75 0.47 -1.82
C VAL A 337 -13.22 1.15 -0.57
N LYS A 338 -12.75 0.71 0.60
CA LYS A 338 -13.03 1.30 1.91
C LYS A 338 -11.74 1.39 2.73
N THR A 339 -11.60 2.43 3.53
CA THR A 339 -10.44 2.64 4.41
C THR A 339 -10.88 2.50 5.86
N PHE A 340 -10.25 1.57 6.58
CA PHE A 340 -10.62 1.15 7.93
C PHE A 340 -9.40 1.10 8.85
N SER A 341 -9.60 1.40 10.12
CA SER A 341 -8.58 1.26 11.17
C SER A 341 -9.02 0.27 12.25
N PRO A 342 -8.39 -0.91 12.32
CA PRO A 342 -8.55 -1.81 13.45
C PRO A 342 -8.21 -1.17 14.79
N LEU A 343 -7.23 -0.25 14.83
CA LEU A 343 -6.85 0.45 16.04
C LEU A 343 -7.99 1.30 16.62
N PHE A 344 -8.68 2.06 15.79
CA PHE A 344 -9.82 2.83 16.26
C PHE A 344 -11.04 1.96 16.57
N ALA A 345 -11.15 0.80 15.96
CA ALA A 345 -12.28 -0.12 16.21
C ALA A 345 -12.24 -0.83 17.57
N ILE A 346 -11.12 -0.80 18.30
CA ILE A 346 -10.97 -1.51 19.59
C ILE A 346 -11.89 -0.93 20.69
N SER A 347 -11.99 0.39 20.77
CA SER A 347 -12.64 1.07 21.89
C SER A 347 -13.93 1.77 21.45
N PRO A 348 -15.02 1.67 22.22
CA PRO A 348 -16.26 2.40 21.92
C PRO A 348 -16.07 3.91 21.71
N THR A 349 -15.10 4.52 22.37
CA THR A 349 -14.80 5.95 22.23
C THR A 349 -14.10 6.31 20.93
N SER A 350 -13.35 5.39 20.32
CA SER A 350 -12.64 5.60 19.05
C SER A 350 -13.37 5.02 17.84
N GLN A 351 -14.29 4.09 18.04
CA GLN A 351 -15.08 3.44 16.99
C GLN A 351 -15.72 4.39 15.97
N PRO A 352 -16.25 5.57 16.36
CA PRO A 352 -16.80 6.51 15.39
C PRO A 352 -15.79 7.00 14.34
N ASN A 353 -14.47 6.88 14.62
CA ASN A 353 -13.39 7.28 13.74
C ASN A 353 -12.74 6.08 13.03
N ALA A 354 -13.30 4.86 13.14
CA ALA A 354 -12.70 3.66 12.55
C ALA A 354 -12.80 3.59 11.02
N TRP A 355 -13.66 4.40 10.41
CA TRP A 355 -13.84 4.50 8.97
C TRP A 355 -13.46 5.89 8.46
N LYS A 356 -12.82 5.94 7.31
CA LYS A 356 -12.67 7.16 6.51
C LYS A 356 -13.71 7.12 5.38
N ASN A 357 -14.66 8.05 5.42
CA ASN A 357 -15.85 8.05 4.52
C ASN A 357 -15.79 9.16 3.46
N ASP A 358 -14.66 9.85 3.31
CA ASP A 358 -14.49 10.82 2.23
C ASP A 358 -14.24 10.12 0.88
N SER A 359 -14.43 10.85 -0.22
CA SER A 359 -14.36 10.29 -1.57
C SER A 359 -13.00 9.74 -2.01
N ARG A 360 -11.92 10.02 -1.26
CA ARG A 360 -10.60 9.43 -1.52
C ARG A 360 -10.40 8.10 -0.77
N ASN A 361 -11.23 7.86 0.23
CA ASN A 361 -11.12 6.73 1.13
C ASN A 361 -12.26 5.70 0.99
N GLU A 362 -13.43 6.16 0.51
CA GLU A 362 -14.55 5.29 0.17
C GLU A 362 -15.06 5.60 -1.23
N PHE A 363 -14.87 4.66 -2.16
CA PHE A 363 -15.31 4.81 -3.56
C PHE A 363 -15.49 3.46 -4.24
N THR A 364 -16.09 3.47 -5.41
CA THR A 364 -16.27 2.29 -6.25
C THR A 364 -15.55 2.51 -7.57
N LEU A 365 -14.77 1.52 -8.00
CA LEU A 365 -14.21 1.45 -9.34
C LEU A 365 -14.89 0.32 -10.12
N LYS A 366 -14.89 0.45 -11.45
CA LYS A 366 -15.49 -0.53 -12.34
C LYS A 366 -14.55 -0.84 -13.49
N PHE A 367 -14.16 -2.09 -13.60
CA PHE A 367 -13.38 -2.58 -14.74
C PHE A 367 -14.26 -2.63 -16.02
N ASP A 368 -13.62 -2.46 -17.17
CA ASP A 368 -14.29 -2.53 -18.48
C ASP A 368 -14.74 -3.96 -18.81
#